data_725b6487a6168fc7167127c5ae972428
#
_entry.id   725b6487a6168fc7167127c5ae972428
#
_cell.length_a   1.000
_cell.length_b   1.000
_cell.length_c   1.000
_cell.angle_alpha   90.00
_cell.angle_beta   90.00
_cell.angle_gamma   90.00
#
_symmetry.space_group_name_H-M   'P 1'
#
loop_
_entity.id
_entity.type
_entity.pdbx_description
1 polymer ?
#
loop_
_entity_poly.entity_id
_entity_poly.type
_entity_poly.pdbx_seq_one_letter_code
_entity_poly.pdbx_strand_id
1 'polypeptide(L)'
;SRGTTFLLQGSMGHGKTQIAHDLGKRFPTYNVIILDVVNMDLGDTQMPAIIYPADGSDPYSIFAPNEMFGIHLQQPSIILMDEYLKGKRAVKASLCMVAMERELAGKKLHPKTIIFAAANRDGEGLGDQLLEHEKQRFLPVRMRNQTKEEVIEHGAHKGWHPALLGFMAEKGDLLFQDFDEISDYRDNPYPFHPQAVG
;
A
#
# COMPACT_ATOMS: atom_id res chain seq x y z
N SER A 1 -22.33 -2.48 6.18
CA SER A 1 -21.86 -3.53 5.24
C SER A 1 -20.37 -3.66 5.40
N ARG A 2 -19.85 -4.87 5.57
CA ARG A 2 -18.43 -5.15 5.57
C ARG A 2 -17.88 -4.80 4.18
N GLY A 3 -17.00 -3.81 4.10
CA GLY A 3 -16.40 -3.40 2.84
C GLY A 3 -15.40 -4.45 2.36
N THR A 4 -15.37 -4.72 1.06
CA THR A 4 -14.31 -5.53 0.45
C THR A 4 -13.02 -4.69 0.41
N THR A 5 -11.92 -5.26 0.87
CA THR A 5 -10.60 -4.63 0.81
C THR A 5 -9.79 -5.30 -0.31
N PHE A 6 -9.26 -4.50 -1.22
CA PHE A 6 -8.42 -5.00 -2.32
C PHE A 6 -6.97 -5.16 -1.86
N LEU A 7 -6.33 -6.23 -2.32
CA LEU A 7 -4.88 -6.42 -2.24
C LEU A 7 -4.30 -6.31 -3.65
N LEU A 8 -3.63 -5.19 -3.93
CA LEU A 8 -2.95 -4.97 -5.21
C LEU A 8 -1.65 -5.76 -5.23
N GLN A 9 -1.54 -6.72 -6.12
CA GLN A 9 -0.36 -7.53 -6.33
C GLN A 9 0.31 -7.15 -7.65
N GLY A 10 1.58 -6.77 -7.61
CA GLY A 10 2.35 -6.39 -8.79
C GLY A 10 3.82 -6.30 -8.45
N SER A 11 4.67 -6.40 -9.46
CA SER A 11 6.13 -6.30 -9.28
C SER A 11 6.53 -4.95 -8.67
N MET A 12 7.74 -4.90 -8.15
CA MET A 12 8.28 -3.67 -7.56
C MET A 12 8.23 -2.54 -8.61
N GLY A 13 7.83 -1.33 -8.20
CA GLY A 13 7.81 -0.17 -9.09
C GLY A 13 6.62 -0.05 -10.04
N HIS A 14 5.65 -0.93 -10.00
CA HIS A 14 4.45 -0.86 -10.86
C HIS A 14 3.40 0.17 -10.40
N GLY A 15 3.82 1.18 -9.65
CA GLY A 15 2.96 2.32 -9.31
C GLY A 15 1.87 2.01 -8.27
N LYS A 16 1.99 0.94 -7.48
CA LYS A 16 1.00 0.61 -6.43
C LYS A 16 0.75 1.79 -5.49
N THR A 17 1.80 2.42 -5.02
CA THR A 17 1.73 3.61 -4.14
C THR A 17 1.21 4.84 -4.88
N GLN A 18 1.51 4.96 -6.17
CA GLN A 18 1.02 6.06 -7.01
C GLN A 18 -0.51 6.08 -7.11
N ILE A 19 -1.17 4.92 -7.04
CA ILE A 19 -2.64 4.83 -7.05
C ILE A 19 -3.25 5.63 -5.88
N ALA A 20 -2.65 5.57 -4.67
CA ALA A 20 -3.13 6.34 -3.53
C ALA A 20 -3.05 7.84 -3.79
N HIS A 21 -1.93 8.31 -4.35
CA HIS A 21 -1.75 9.72 -4.70
C HIS A 21 -2.71 10.18 -5.80
N ASP A 22 -2.94 9.37 -6.82
CA ASP A 22 -3.84 9.74 -7.92
C ASP A 22 -5.31 9.74 -7.47
N LEU A 23 -5.69 8.82 -6.58
CA LEU A 23 -6.99 8.88 -5.91
C LEU A 23 -7.13 10.15 -5.07
N GLY A 24 -6.08 10.56 -4.34
CA GLY A 24 -6.07 11.81 -3.57
C GLY A 24 -6.27 13.04 -4.43
N LYS A 25 -5.65 13.09 -5.63
CA LYS A 25 -5.89 14.19 -6.59
C LYS A 25 -7.33 14.20 -7.09
N ARG A 26 -7.92 13.02 -7.32
CA ARG A 26 -9.31 12.88 -7.77
C ARG A 26 -10.33 13.21 -6.68
N PHE A 27 -9.97 12.97 -5.43
CA PHE A 27 -10.82 13.20 -4.25
C PHE A 27 -10.12 14.15 -3.27
N PRO A 28 -10.02 15.46 -3.56
CA PRO A 28 -9.21 16.40 -2.78
C PRO A 28 -9.70 16.64 -1.34
N THR A 29 -10.91 16.19 -1.01
CA THR A 29 -11.46 16.24 0.35
C THR A 29 -11.06 15.03 1.20
N TYR A 30 -10.34 14.05 0.63
CA TYR A 30 -9.88 12.86 1.35
C TYR A 30 -8.43 13.05 1.82
N ASN A 31 -8.15 12.60 3.04
CA ASN A 31 -6.76 12.48 3.50
C ASN A 31 -6.11 11.26 2.84
N VAL A 32 -4.92 11.44 2.28
CA VAL A 32 -4.13 10.32 1.76
C VAL A 32 -3.18 9.85 2.84
N ILE A 33 -3.31 8.59 3.23
CA ILE A 33 -2.52 7.95 4.28
C ILE A 33 -1.84 6.73 3.66
N ILE A 34 -0.52 6.69 3.74
CA ILE A 34 0.29 5.56 3.29
C ILE A 34 0.97 4.97 4.52
N LEU A 35 0.63 3.73 4.84
CA LEU A 35 1.21 3.00 5.96
C LEU A 35 2.31 2.09 5.43
N ASP A 36 3.55 2.36 5.82
CA ASP A 36 4.69 1.49 5.56
C ASP A 36 4.68 0.32 6.55
N VAL A 37 3.96 -0.73 6.16
CA VAL A 37 3.65 -1.86 7.06
C VAL A 37 4.90 -2.63 7.47
N VAL A 38 5.96 -2.60 6.68
CA VAL A 38 7.23 -3.26 7.00
C VAL A 38 7.87 -2.68 8.24
N ASN A 39 7.85 -1.35 8.34
CA ASN A 39 8.51 -0.62 9.41
C ASN A 39 7.61 -0.37 10.63
N MET A 40 6.34 -0.80 10.58
CA MET A 40 5.40 -0.64 11.68
C MET A 40 5.64 -1.64 12.81
N ASP A 41 5.41 -1.18 14.03
CA ASP A 41 5.22 -1.99 15.23
C ASP A 41 3.76 -1.96 15.72
N LEU A 42 3.39 -2.86 16.63
CA LEU A 42 2.02 -2.91 17.14
C LEU A 42 1.61 -1.59 17.82
N GLY A 43 2.56 -0.91 18.50
CA GLY A 43 2.36 0.39 19.11
C GLY A 43 1.98 1.49 18.12
N ASP A 44 2.38 1.35 16.84
CA ASP A 44 2.01 2.30 15.79
C ASP A 44 0.54 2.16 15.37
N THR A 45 -0.12 1.08 15.73
CA THR A 45 -1.56 0.94 15.46
C THR A 45 -2.40 1.57 16.55
N GLN A 46 -2.07 1.30 17.82
CA GLN A 46 -2.80 1.79 18.98
C GLN A 46 -1.90 1.88 20.21
N MET A 47 -2.14 2.88 21.02
CA MET A 47 -1.36 3.12 22.24
C MET A 47 -2.25 3.03 23.47
N PRO A 48 -1.77 2.45 24.60
CA PRO A 48 -2.48 2.54 25.87
C PRO A 48 -2.49 4.01 26.35
N ALA A 49 -3.65 4.45 26.79
CA ALA A 49 -3.85 5.76 27.41
C ALA A 49 -4.58 5.59 28.73
N ILE A 50 -4.21 6.37 29.75
CA ILE A 50 -4.89 6.37 31.05
C ILE A 50 -5.87 7.52 31.06
N ILE A 51 -7.11 7.21 31.42
CA ILE A 51 -8.17 8.19 31.60
C ILE A 51 -8.35 8.39 33.10
N TYR A 52 -8.34 9.66 33.51
CA TYR A 52 -8.67 10.11 34.86
C TYR A 52 -10.06 10.74 34.81
N PRO A 53 -11.10 10.03 35.30
CA PRO A 53 -12.46 10.56 35.22
C PRO A 53 -12.62 11.84 36.05
N ALA A 54 -13.37 12.79 35.52
CA ALA A 54 -13.62 14.07 36.21
C ALA A 54 -14.53 13.95 37.47
N ASP A 55 -15.25 12.84 37.56
CA ASP A 55 -16.13 12.53 38.71
C ASP A 55 -15.39 11.93 39.91
N GLY A 56 -14.06 11.78 39.81
CA GLY A 56 -13.22 11.23 40.89
C GLY A 56 -13.26 9.70 41.00
N SER A 57 -13.87 8.98 40.06
CA SER A 57 -13.80 7.53 40.03
C SER A 57 -12.37 7.04 39.70
N ASP A 58 -12.11 5.75 39.91
CA ASP A 58 -10.80 5.17 39.70
C ASP A 58 -10.32 5.33 38.25
N PRO A 59 -9.01 5.63 38.04
CA PRO A 59 -8.43 5.70 36.69
C PRO A 59 -8.53 4.34 35.99
N TYR A 60 -8.75 4.38 34.67
CA TYR A 60 -8.75 3.19 33.83
C TYR A 60 -7.94 3.38 32.56
N SER A 61 -7.48 2.27 31.99
CA SER A 61 -6.76 2.30 30.73
C SER A 61 -7.68 2.03 29.55
N ILE A 62 -7.43 2.73 28.45
CA ILE A 62 -8.03 2.47 27.15
C ILE A 62 -6.93 2.29 26.10
N PHE A 63 -7.27 1.75 24.96
CA PHE A 63 -6.44 1.91 23.78
C PHE A 63 -6.93 3.10 22.97
N ALA A 64 -6.01 3.99 22.58
CA ALA A 64 -6.26 5.08 21.67
C ALA A 64 -5.67 4.74 20.30
N PRO A 65 -6.40 4.98 19.18
CA PRO A 65 -5.83 4.79 17.85
C PRO A 65 -4.70 5.80 17.62
N ASN A 66 -3.65 5.37 16.93
CA ASN A 66 -2.60 6.28 16.52
C ASN A 66 -3.14 7.31 15.52
N GLU A 67 -2.67 8.55 15.61
CA GLU A 67 -3.09 9.66 14.74
C GLU A 67 -2.86 9.41 13.26
N MET A 68 -1.85 8.58 12.91
CA MET A 68 -1.52 8.21 11.53
C MET A 68 -2.69 7.62 10.74
N PHE A 69 -3.71 7.07 11.42
CA PHE A 69 -4.93 6.57 10.78
C PHE A 69 -5.97 7.66 10.46
N GLY A 70 -5.72 8.91 10.87
CA GLY A 70 -6.59 10.04 10.58
C GLY A 70 -7.99 9.99 11.22
N ILE A 71 -8.23 9.08 12.17
CA ILE A 71 -9.56 8.90 12.80
C ILE A 71 -10.01 10.17 13.51
N HIS A 72 -9.09 10.88 14.15
CA HIS A 72 -9.34 12.12 14.88
C HIS A 72 -9.82 13.27 13.99
N LEU A 73 -9.49 13.22 12.68
CA LEU A 73 -9.84 14.27 11.72
C LEU A 73 -11.32 14.26 11.31
N GLN A 74 -12.06 13.18 11.61
CA GLN A 74 -13.47 13.02 11.24
C GLN A 74 -13.74 13.20 9.74
N GLN A 75 -12.73 13.00 8.90
CA GLN A 75 -12.77 13.15 7.45
C GLN A 75 -12.54 11.80 6.75
N PRO A 76 -13.07 11.63 5.53
CA PRO A 76 -12.78 10.42 4.77
C PRO A 76 -11.29 10.36 4.41
N SER A 77 -10.74 9.17 4.43
CA SER A 77 -9.34 8.92 4.11
C SER A 77 -9.19 7.88 3.01
N ILE A 78 -8.10 7.95 2.28
CA ILE A 78 -7.59 6.91 1.40
C ILE A 78 -6.42 6.31 2.12
N ILE A 79 -6.56 5.07 2.61
CA ILE A 79 -5.53 4.38 3.38
C ILE A 79 -4.96 3.27 2.51
N LEU A 80 -3.67 3.39 2.19
CA LEU A 80 -2.88 2.34 1.57
C LEU A 80 -2.02 1.67 2.63
N MET A 81 -2.16 0.36 2.77
CA MET A 81 -1.26 -0.50 3.54
C MET A 81 -0.18 -1.01 2.59
N ASP A 82 0.95 -0.29 2.51
CA ASP A 82 2.02 -0.62 1.56
C ASP A 82 2.89 -1.76 2.09
N GLU A 83 3.35 -2.61 1.18
CA GLU A 83 4.13 -3.83 1.46
C GLU A 83 3.48 -4.74 2.54
N TYR A 84 2.14 -4.81 2.55
CA TYR A 84 1.34 -5.47 3.59
C TYR A 84 1.84 -6.87 3.95
N LEU A 85 2.20 -7.69 2.95
CA LEU A 85 2.62 -9.07 3.19
C LEU A 85 3.93 -9.18 3.98
N LYS A 86 4.82 -8.20 3.90
CA LYS A 86 6.09 -8.17 4.61
C LYS A 86 5.98 -7.70 6.07
N GLY A 87 4.80 -7.23 6.47
CA GLY A 87 4.57 -6.73 7.82
C GLY A 87 4.66 -7.79 8.90
N LYS A 88 5.02 -7.40 10.11
CA LYS A 88 5.04 -8.27 11.28
C LYS A 88 3.66 -8.85 11.54
N ARG A 89 3.58 -10.12 11.94
CA ARG A 89 2.31 -10.85 12.11
C ARG A 89 1.29 -10.11 12.99
N ALA A 90 1.75 -9.50 14.10
CA ALA A 90 0.87 -8.76 14.99
C ALA A 90 0.31 -7.50 14.36
N VAL A 91 1.13 -6.76 13.59
CA VAL A 91 0.73 -5.58 12.83
C VAL A 91 -0.28 -5.97 11.75
N LYS A 92 0.01 -7.00 10.95
CA LYS A 92 -0.91 -7.51 9.93
C LYS A 92 -2.27 -7.91 10.52
N ALA A 93 -2.29 -8.58 11.67
CA ALA A 93 -3.53 -8.95 12.34
C ALA A 93 -4.34 -7.70 12.74
N SER A 94 -3.70 -6.68 13.31
CA SER A 94 -4.35 -5.40 13.66
C SER A 94 -4.88 -4.68 12.42
N LEU A 95 -4.08 -4.55 11.37
CA LEU A 95 -4.48 -3.88 10.12
C LEU A 95 -5.58 -4.65 9.37
N CYS A 96 -5.57 -5.98 9.44
CA CYS A 96 -6.63 -6.81 8.91
C CYS A 96 -7.97 -6.54 9.61
N MET A 97 -7.97 -6.32 10.92
CA MET A 97 -9.16 -5.92 11.67
C MET A 97 -9.64 -4.53 11.23
N VAL A 98 -8.72 -3.57 11.08
CA VAL A 98 -9.04 -2.23 10.55
C VAL A 98 -9.70 -2.32 9.17
N ALA A 99 -9.14 -3.13 8.28
CA ALA A 99 -9.67 -3.32 6.93
C ALA A 99 -11.09 -3.89 6.93
N MET A 100 -11.41 -4.78 7.87
CA MET A 100 -12.70 -5.48 7.94
C MET A 100 -13.77 -4.72 8.69
N GLU A 101 -13.46 -4.36 9.93
CA GLU A 101 -14.43 -3.79 10.86
C GLU A 101 -14.54 -2.27 10.68
N ARG A 102 -13.60 -1.67 9.92
CA ARG A 102 -13.52 -0.22 9.76
C ARG A 102 -13.40 0.51 11.09
N GLU A 103 -12.69 -0.12 12.01
CA GLU A 103 -12.54 0.33 13.39
C GLU A 103 -11.14 0.05 13.90
N LEU A 104 -10.61 0.94 14.75
CA LEU A 104 -9.35 0.77 15.43
C LEU A 104 -9.51 1.25 16.88
N ALA A 105 -9.11 0.42 17.85
CA ALA A 105 -9.20 0.74 19.26
C ALA A 105 -10.59 1.26 19.70
N GLY A 106 -11.67 0.63 19.23
CA GLY A 106 -13.05 1.03 19.53
C GLY A 106 -13.53 2.32 18.81
N LYS A 107 -12.71 2.89 17.92
CA LYS A 107 -13.05 4.09 17.16
C LYS A 107 -13.27 3.76 15.69
N LYS A 108 -14.42 4.14 15.16
CA LYS A 108 -14.78 3.90 13.75
C LYS A 108 -14.08 4.87 12.83
N LEU A 109 -13.62 4.34 11.71
CA LEU A 109 -13.20 5.15 10.57
C LEU A 109 -14.39 5.87 9.95
N HIS A 110 -14.13 6.96 9.26
CA HIS A 110 -15.19 7.65 8.51
C HIS A 110 -15.82 6.68 7.48
N PRO A 111 -17.17 6.64 7.33
CA PRO A 111 -17.86 5.63 6.49
C PRO A 111 -17.41 5.60 5.03
N LYS A 112 -16.97 6.75 4.50
CA LYS A 112 -16.47 6.89 3.12
C LYS A 112 -14.98 6.58 2.97
N THR A 113 -14.27 6.21 4.04
CA THR A 113 -12.84 5.88 3.95
C THR A 113 -12.62 4.71 3.00
N ILE A 114 -11.66 4.84 2.11
CA ILE A 114 -11.21 3.81 1.17
C ILE A 114 -9.98 3.15 1.78
N ILE A 115 -9.97 1.82 1.85
CA ILE A 115 -8.81 1.06 2.33
C ILE A 115 -8.43 0.03 1.27
N PHE A 116 -7.16 -0.06 0.97
CA PHE A 116 -6.59 -1.12 0.16
C PHE A 116 -5.15 -1.43 0.60
N ALA A 117 -4.69 -2.60 0.26
CA ALA A 117 -3.33 -3.04 0.55
C ALA A 117 -2.54 -3.22 -0.74
N ALA A 118 -1.23 -3.11 -0.66
CA ALA A 118 -0.32 -3.42 -1.74
C ALA A 118 0.69 -4.47 -1.29
N ALA A 119 1.06 -5.35 -2.22
CA ALA A 119 2.08 -6.36 -2.02
C ALA A 119 2.84 -6.61 -3.32
N ASN A 120 4.07 -7.10 -3.20
CA ASN A 120 4.80 -7.62 -4.34
C ASN A 120 4.24 -8.99 -4.76
N ARG A 121 4.54 -9.46 -5.97
CA ARG A 121 4.19 -10.81 -6.42
C ARG A 121 4.92 -11.87 -5.58
N ASP A 122 4.31 -13.06 -5.50
CA ASP A 122 4.94 -14.23 -4.90
C ASP A 122 6.26 -14.50 -5.65
N GLY A 123 7.37 -14.60 -4.92
CA GLY A 123 8.71 -14.82 -5.47
C GLY A 123 9.66 -13.61 -5.44
N GLU A 124 9.17 -12.38 -5.32
CA GLU A 124 10.00 -11.18 -5.20
C GLU A 124 10.48 -10.88 -3.76
N GLY A 125 10.23 -11.79 -2.84
CA GLY A 125 10.67 -11.71 -1.45
C GLY A 125 10.38 -13.00 -0.69
N LEU A 126 11.23 -13.36 0.26
CA LEU A 126 11.11 -14.57 1.04
C LEU A 126 9.80 -14.60 1.84
N GLY A 127 8.84 -15.41 1.40
CA GLY A 127 7.95 -16.08 2.33
C GLY A 127 6.64 -15.41 2.72
N ASP A 128 6.22 -14.33 2.08
CA ASP A 128 5.06 -13.58 2.55
C ASP A 128 3.76 -13.96 1.85
N GLN A 129 3.18 -15.05 2.32
CA GLN A 129 1.83 -15.45 1.90
C GLN A 129 0.77 -14.86 2.85
N LEU A 130 -0.40 -14.58 2.28
CA LEU A 130 -1.59 -14.32 3.08
C LEU A 130 -1.87 -15.53 3.98
N LEU A 131 -2.10 -15.27 5.25
CA LEU A 131 -2.57 -16.28 6.18
C LEU A 131 -4.00 -16.72 5.75
N GLU A 132 -4.39 -17.96 6.07
CA GLU A 132 -5.70 -18.49 5.66
C GLU A 132 -6.88 -17.58 6.04
N HIS A 133 -6.82 -16.96 7.21
CA HIS A 133 -7.85 -16.03 7.66
C HIS A 133 -7.81 -14.67 6.92
N GLU A 134 -6.67 -14.30 6.32
CA GLU A 134 -6.53 -13.08 5.51
C GLU A 134 -7.04 -13.30 4.08
N LYS A 135 -6.87 -14.52 3.53
CA LYS A 135 -7.33 -14.88 2.17
C LYS A 135 -8.83 -14.67 1.96
N GLN A 136 -9.61 -14.84 3.03
CA GLN A 136 -11.08 -14.62 2.98
C GLN A 136 -11.47 -13.13 3.06
N ARG A 137 -10.52 -12.26 3.33
CA ARG A 137 -10.76 -10.85 3.70
C ARG A 137 -10.26 -9.86 2.67
N PHE A 138 -9.23 -10.24 1.95
CA PHE A 138 -8.67 -9.45 0.86
C PHE A 138 -9.07 -10.05 -0.48
N LEU A 139 -9.50 -9.19 -1.39
CA LEU A 139 -9.67 -9.55 -2.79
C LEU A 139 -8.38 -9.24 -3.54
N PRO A 140 -7.60 -10.26 -3.94
CA PRO A 140 -6.36 -10.04 -4.68
C PRO A 140 -6.68 -9.53 -6.09
N VAL A 141 -6.03 -8.44 -6.47
CA VAL A 141 -6.09 -7.84 -7.80
C VAL A 141 -4.68 -7.83 -8.36
N ARG A 142 -4.44 -8.62 -9.40
CA ARG A 142 -3.15 -8.63 -10.08
C ARG A 142 -3.04 -7.41 -10.99
N MET A 143 -2.00 -6.62 -10.78
CA MET A 143 -1.60 -5.56 -11.67
C MET A 143 -0.81 -6.17 -12.82
N ARG A 144 -1.16 -5.84 -14.05
CA ARG A 144 -0.35 -6.20 -15.20
C ARG A 144 0.87 -5.29 -15.30
N ASN A 145 1.90 -5.78 -15.96
CA ASN A 145 3.03 -4.95 -16.30
C ASN A 145 2.62 -3.85 -17.29
N GLN A 146 3.23 -2.69 -17.18
CA GLN A 146 3.05 -1.62 -18.14
C GLN A 146 3.77 -2.00 -19.45
N THR A 147 3.16 -1.67 -20.58
CA THR A 147 3.86 -1.81 -21.84
C THR A 147 4.85 -0.66 -22.03
N LYS A 148 5.82 -0.85 -22.93
CA LYS A 148 6.80 0.17 -23.30
C LYS A 148 6.11 1.48 -23.73
N GLU A 149 5.08 1.35 -24.55
CA GLU A 149 4.30 2.48 -25.07
C GLU A 149 3.61 3.26 -23.95
N GLU A 150 3.01 2.55 -22.99
CA GLU A 150 2.34 3.17 -21.83
C GLU A 150 3.33 3.94 -20.95
N VAL A 151 4.54 3.42 -20.75
CA VAL A 151 5.57 4.10 -19.97
C VAL A 151 6.09 5.34 -20.70
N ILE A 152 6.32 5.25 -22.02
CA ILE A 152 6.76 6.38 -22.83
C ILE A 152 5.67 7.47 -22.86
N GLU A 153 4.40 7.10 -23.05
CA GLU A 153 3.29 8.02 -23.01
C GLU A 153 3.17 8.72 -21.65
N HIS A 154 3.26 7.95 -20.57
CA HIS A 154 3.26 8.49 -19.22
C HIS A 154 4.43 9.46 -19.00
N GLY A 155 5.63 9.08 -19.41
CA GLY A 155 6.83 9.92 -19.31
C GLY A 155 6.69 11.23 -20.10
N ALA A 156 6.12 11.17 -21.30
CA ALA A 156 5.84 12.36 -22.11
C ALA A 156 4.87 13.30 -21.38
N HIS A 157 3.78 12.78 -20.82
CA HIS A 157 2.85 13.56 -20.01
C HIS A 157 3.46 14.13 -18.73
N LYS A 158 4.48 13.49 -18.17
CA LYS A 158 5.23 13.96 -16.99
C LYS A 158 6.36 14.92 -17.37
N GLY A 159 6.60 15.17 -18.64
CA GLY A 159 7.65 16.06 -19.10
C GLY A 159 9.06 15.46 -18.98
N TRP A 160 9.21 14.14 -19.06
CA TRP A 160 10.52 13.50 -19.08
C TRP A 160 11.34 14.00 -20.29
N HIS A 161 12.66 14.01 -20.10
CA HIS A 161 13.55 14.53 -21.15
C HIS A 161 13.39 13.76 -22.47
N PRO A 162 13.25 14.43 -23.63
CA PRO A 162 13.04 13.77 -24.93
C PRO A 162 14.07 12.71 -25.29
N ALA A 163 15.35 12.93 -24.93
CA ALA A 163 16.40 11.94 -25.17
C ALA A 163 16.18 10.64 -24.38
N LEU A 164 15.63 10.72 -23.14
CA LEU A 164 15.27 9.55 -22.35
C LEU A 164 14.12 8.79 -23.01
N LEU A 165 13.07 9.49 -23.43
CA LEU A 165 11.94 8.89 -24.14
C LEU A 165 12.36 8.23 -25.45
N GLY A 166 13.26 8.88 -26.20
CA GLY A 166 13.84 8.31 -27.42
C GLY A 166 14.66 7.04 -27.17
N PHE A 167 15.49 7.04 -26.12
CA PHE A 167 16.24 5.86 -25.70
C PHE A 167 15.32 4.70 -25.30
N MET A 168 14.27 4.98 -24.52
CA MET A 168 13.28 3.99 -24.12
C MET A 168 12.50 3.44 -25.34
N ALA A 169 12.20 4.28 -26.32
CA ALA A 169 11.54 3.86 -27.56
C ALA A 169 12.43 2.92 -28.38
N GLU A 170 13.73 3.19 -28.45
CA GLU A 170 14.68 2.40 -29.24
C GLU A 170 15.11 1.11 -28.55
N LYS A 171 15.37 1.18 -27.24
CA LYS A 171 15.93 0.07 -26.42
C LYS A 171 14.94 -0.52 -25.42
N GLY A 172 13.65 -0.23 -25.55
CA GLY A 172 12.63 -0.62 -24.59
C GLY A 172 12.56 -2.11 -24.33
N ASP A 173 12.76 -2.93 -25.34
CA ASP A 173 12.70 -4.39 -25.21
C ASP A 173 13.78 -4.95 -24.25
N LEU A 174 14.86 -4.20 -24.03
CA LEU A 174 15.89 -4.51 -23.04
C LEU A 174 15.52 -4.01 -21.62
N LEU A 175 14.68 -2.98 -21.53
CA LEU A 175 14.34 -2.31 -20.29
C LEU A 175 13.07 -2.85 -19.64
N PHE A 176 12.15 -3.41 -20.43
CA PHE A 176 10.82 -3.86 -20.01
C PHE A 176 10.69 -5.38 -20.01
N GLN A 177 11.73 -6.08 -19.57
CA GLN A 177 11.67 -7.53 -19.40
C GLN A 177 10.88 -7.87 -18.11
N ASP A 178 10.01 -8.87 -18.19
CA ASP A 178 9.34 -9.38 -17.00
C ASP A 178 10.32 -10.23 -16.20
N PHE A 179 10.35 -10.04 -14.88
CA PHE A 179 11.21 -10.83 -13.98
C PHE A 179 10.93 -12.33 -14.08
N ASP A 180 9.68 -12.70 -14.38
CA ASP A 180 9.24 -14.08 -14.57
C ASP A 180 9.76 -14.69 -15.88
N GLU A 181 10.19 -13.88 -16.86
CA GLU A 181 10.74 -14.31 -18.16
C GLU A 181 12.26 -14.47 -18.13
N ILE A 182 12.92 -13.91 -17.11
CA ILE A 182 14.38 -14.04 -16.94
C ILE A 182 14.66 -15.35 -16.20
N SER A 183 14.79 -16.41 -16.95
CA SER A 183 15.04 -17.77 -16.40
C SER A 183 16.41 -17.93 -15.74
N ASP A 184 17.38 -17.05 -15.97
CA ASP A 184 18.67 -17.03 -15.30
C ASP A 184 19.17 -15.59 -15.12
N TYR A 185 19.29 -15.17 -13.86
CA TYR A 185 19.84 -13.86 -13.44
C TYR A 185 21.26 -13.61 -13.97
N ARG A 186 21.97 -14.66 -14.42
CA ARG A 186 23.32 -14.58 -14.98
C ARG A 186 23.33 -14.06 -16.40
N ASP A 187 22.23 -14.23 -17.14
CA ASP A 187 22.14 -13.81 -18.54
C ASP A 187 21.73 -12.35 -18.71
N ASN A 188 21.16 -11.71 -17.68
CA ASN A 188 20.88 -10.28 -17.68
C ASN A 188 21.27 -9.64 -16.33
N PRO A 189 22.55 -9.23 -16.15
CA PRO A 189 23.05 -8.69 -14.90
C PRO A 189 22.49 -7.31 -14.50
N TYR A 190 21.67 -6.69 -15.35
CA TYR A 190 21.10 -5.36 -15.10
C TYR A 190 19.60 -5.31 -15.44
N PRO A 191 18.72 -5.92 -14.63
CA PRO A 191 17.28 -5.69 -14.77
C PRO A 191 17.00 -4.23 -14.39
N PHE A 192 16.84 -3.38 -15.37
CA PHE A 192 16.45 -1.98 -15.16
C PHE A 192 14.99 -1.95 -14.71
N HIS A 193 14.78 -1.38 -13.54
CA HIS A 193 13.43 -1.09 -13.07
C HIS A 193 12.93 0.21 -13.72
N PRO A 194 11.73 0.27 -14.32
CA PRO A 194 11.25 1.47 -15.02
C PRO A 194 11.23 2.74 -14.16
N GLN A 195 11.12 2.61 -12.85
CA GLN A 195 11.14 3.75 -11.91
C GLN A 195 12.56 4.21 -11.51
N ALA A 196 13.60 3.45 -11.82
CA ALA A 196 14.97 3.86 -11.54
C ALA A 196 15.49 4.96 -12.49
N VAL A 197 14.68 5.36 -13.47
CA VAL A 197 15.03 6.27 -14.55
C VAL A 197 14.28 7.61 -14.45
N GLY A 198 13.49 7.82 -13.38
CA GLY A 198 12.72 9.05 -13.15
C GLY A 198 13.39 10.05 -12.23
#